data_5a8df807fb18062368bc9cc38e77483d
#
_entry.id   5a8df807fb18062368bc9cc38e77483d
#
_cell.length_a   1.000
_cell.length_b   1.000
_cell.length_c   1.000
_cell.angle_alpha   90.00
_cell.angle_beta   90.00
_cell.angle_gamma   90.00
#
_symmetry.space_group_name_H-M   'P 1'
#
loop_
_entity.id
_entity.type
_entity.pdbx_description
1 polymer ?
#
loop_
_entity_poly.entity_id
_entity_poly.type
_entity_poly.pdbx_seq_one_letter_code
_entity_poly.pdbx_strand_id
1 'polypeptide(L)'
;MDFAPISPDVNKPINEVEPRPKAPKKTTQERQEELGKKVRNFNWQGQHLDLKITIRNSQLEVFNRNRHYVIKNVNSKIDLDSKRAIRIDMETGKFGGTAIGDGLVLKGRVDLKDVLKQRMPQLDLQFDVKGVDPSSLGFGENIHDAMTLLTKVTGDFNRPFAKGRVTMPILRIPALTFENVVGDVTYQDGILNFENVSANVYSGKLEAKGVYNLDTRAYTITGVAKDLDSSVALKAPEFLVPVSANLNFKSEGQPRDMEVWGNFWSGEGHYMLIPIQSITGNFHNKGRHLSFSDVKVNTKITTITTDALRIDDGQLTMGPLNITSHGGSNFILYDESFDEIDENMTRIKDDMKQAKENSRRASDSAKGIDKSGLTAPDIKESMKDLKRSMDTAKDSLDNLSKNSKQ
;
A
#
# COMPACT_ATOMS: atom_id res chain seq x y z
N MET A 1 5.45 23.65 35.96
CA MET A 1 6.26 22.90 34.98
C MET A 1 6.42 23.85 33.80
N ASP A 2 7.58 24.44 33.68
CA ASP A 2 7.91 25.27 32.52
C ASP A 2 8.12 24.36 31.31
N PHE A 3 7.14 24.35 30.40
CA PHE A 3 7.35 23.79 29.10
C PHE A 3 8.36 24.66 28.37
N ALA A 4 9.41 24.03 27.83
CA ALA A 4 10.41 24.73 27.06
C ALA A 4 9.75 25.64 26.02
N PRO A 5 10.19 26.90 25.85
CA PRO A 5 9.59 27.81 24.91
C PRO A 5 9.61 27.20 23.50
N ILE A 6 8.52 27.40 22.81
CA ILE A 6 8.36 27.03 21.39
C ILE A 6 9.62 27.49 20.65
N SER A 7 10.23 26.59 19.93
CA SER A 7 11.45 26.82 19.15
C SER A 7 11.37 28.16 18.40
N PRO A 8 12.41 29.01 18.43
CA PRO A 8 12.43 30.28 17.73
C PRO A 8 12.21 30.21 16.21
N ASP A 9 12.19 28.99 15.66
CA ASP A 9 11.97 28.74 14.22
C ASP A 9 10.50 28.79 13.79
N VAL A 10 9.55 28.98 14.71
CA VAL A 10 8.10 29.04 14.38
C VAL A 10 7.73 30.24 13.51
N ASN A 11 8.55 31.29 13.50
CA ASN A 11 8.31 32.50 12.72
C ASN A 11 9.08 32.55 11.39
N LYS A 12 9.81 31.50 11.03
CA LYS A 12 10.47 31.44 9.71
C LYS A 12 9.49 30.87 8.68
N PRO A 13 9.42 31.47 7.48
CA PRO A 13 8.67 30.88 6.39
C PRO A 13 9.14 29.45 6.14
N ILE A 14 8.20 28.55 5.94
CA ILE A 14 8.41 27.08 5.80
C ILE A 14 9.50 26.74 4.77
N ASN A 15 9.77 27.63 3.81
CA ASN A 15 10.74 27.48 2.73
C ASN A 15 12.20 27.79 3.13
N GLU A 16 12.44 28.34 4.32
CA GLU A 16 13.79 28.72 4.80
C GLU A 16 14.33 27.77 5.88
N VAL A 17 13.53 26.78 6.31
CA VAL A 17 14.01 25.78 7.27
C VAL A 17 14.75 24.70 6.49
N GLU A 18 16.07 24.72 6.53
CA GLU A 18 16.87 23.60 6.02
C GLU A 18 16.36 22.29 6.65
N PRO A 19 16.05 21.25 5.84
CA PRO A 19 15.62 19.98 6.38
C PRO A 19 16.76 19.40 7.23
N ARG A 20 16.61 19.44 8.56
CA ARG A 20 17.55 18.75 9.46
C ARG A 20 17.70 17.30 8.99
N PRO A 21 18.93 16.78 8.88
CA PRO A 21 19.14 15.40 8.50
C PRO A 21 18.29 14.51 9.43
N LYS A 22 17.35 13.76 8.85
CA LYS A 22 16.50 12.86 9.63
C LYS A 22 17.43 11.84 10.28
N ALA A 23 17.52 11.85 11.61
CA ALA A 23 18.23 10.81 12.33
C ALA A 23 17.72 9.44 11.85
N PRO A 24 18.61 8.47 11.64
CA PRO A 24 18.20 7.15 11.17
C PRO A 24 17.07 6.62 12.08
N LYS A 25 16.00 6.12 11.48
CA LYS A 25 14.87 5.57 12.23
C LYS A 25 15.35 4.32 12.96
N LYS A 26 15.33 4.35 14.29
CA LYS A 26 15.63 3.18 15.09
C LYS A 26 14.62 2.07 14.80
N THR A 27 15.10 0.85 14.67
CA THR A 27 14.26 -0.34 14.53
C THR A 27 13.42 -0.57 15.80
N THR A 28 12.39 -1.39 15.70
CA THR A 28 11.58 -1.78 16.86
C THR A 28 12.45 -2.43 17.93
N GLN A 29 13.38 -3.31 17.56
CA GLN A 29 14.29 -3.97 18.49
C GLN A 29 15.20 -2.97 19.22
N GLU A 30 15.82 -2.03 18.53
CA GLU A 30 16.65 -1.00 19.15
C GLU A 30 15.87 -0.14 20.14
N ARG A 31 14.63 0.21 19.82
CA ARG A 31 13.73 0.94 20.73
C ARG A 31 13.38 0.12 21.97
N GLN A 32 13.10 -1.15 21.81
CA GLN A 32 12.80 -2.08 22.90
C GLN A 32 14.00 -2.24 23.85
N GLU A 33 15.19 -2.39 23.30
CA GLU A 33 16.44 -2.50 24.11
C GLU A 33 16.72 -1.20 24.87
N GLU A 34 16.57 -0.05 24.21
CA GLU A 34 16.78 1.25 24.87
C GLU A 34 15.76 1.46 25.99
N LEU A 35 14.50 1.15 25.75
CA LEU A 35 13.46 1.23 26.77
C LEU A 35 13.74 0.28 27.93
N GLY A 36 14.16 -0.94 27.63
CA GLY A 36 14.56 -1.91 28.61
C GLY A 36 15.74 -1.45 29.50
N LYS A 37 16.75 -0.79 28.90
CA LYS A 37 17.85 -0.16 29.64
C LYS A 37 17.34 0.97 30.55
N LYS A 38 16.46 1.85 30.02
CA LYS A 38 15.90 2.97 30.82
C LYS A 38 15.10 2.46 32.02
N VAL A 39 14.29 1.44 31.86
CA VAL A 39 13.46 0.86 32.93
C VAL A 39 14.37 0.19 33.99
N ARG A 40 15.41 -0.56 33.59
CA ARG A 40 16.36 -1.20 34.52
C ARG A 40 17.20 -0.18 35.31
N ASN A 41 17.57 0.92 34.66
CA ASN A 41 18.40 1.97 35.27
C ASN A 41 17.56 2.95 36.08
N PHE A 42 16.21 2.89 36.00
CA PHE A 42 15.36 3.74 36.81
C PHE A 42 15.46 3.35 38.28
N ASN A 43 15.79 4.33 39.10
CA ASN A 43 15.92 4.09 40.54
C ASN A 43 14.56 4.02 41.23
N TRP A 44 14.03 2.82 41.40
CA TRP A 44 12.76 2.55 42.05
C TRP A 44 12.83 2.56 43.60
N GLN A 45 13.97 2.88 44.17
CA GLN A 45 14.15 2.95 45.63
C GLN A 45 13.53 4.20 46.27
N GLY A 46 12.81 4.98 45.50
CA GLY A 46 12.12 6.15 45.98
C GLY A 46 10.95 5.86 46.90
N GLN A 47 10.33 6.92 47.37
CA GLN A 47 9.14 6.87 48.22
C GLN A 47 7.98 6.17 47.47
N HIS A 48 7.10 5.52 48.25
CA HIS A 48 5.86 4.97 47.74
C HIS A 48 4.99 6.14 47.22
N LEU A 49 4.66 6.10 45.94
CA LEU A 49 3.75 7.06 45.30
C LEU A 49 2.41 6.38 45.08
N ASP A 50 1.38 6.93 45.68
CA ASP A 50 -0.02 6.60 45.41
C ASP A 50 -0.69 7.85 44.84
N LEU A 51 -1.11 7.77 43.59
CA LEU A 51 -1.66 8.91 42.84
C LEU A 51 -2.93 8.50 42.11
N LYS A 52 -4.02 9.25 42.33
CA LYS A 52 -5.29 9.07 41.60
C LYS A 52 -5.56 10.30 40.75
N ILE A 53 -5.61 10.09 39.45
CA ILE A 53 -5.90 11.15 38.48
C ILE A 53 -7.27 10.86 37.85
N THR A 54 -8.15 11.85 37.88
CA THR A 54 -9.43 11.79 37.18
C THR A 54 -9.54 12.96 36.23
N ILE A 55 -9.72 12.67 34.97
CA ILE A 55 -9.95 13.64 33.89
C ILE A 55 -11.38 13.44 33.39
N ARG A 56 -12.13 14.50 33.19
CA ARG A 56 -13.52 14.44 32.72
C ARG A 56 -13.74 15.43 31.60
N ASN A 57 -14.30 14.94 30.49
CA ASN A 57 -14.73 15.72 29.35
C ASN A 57 -13.72 16.83 28.94
N SER A 58 -12.45 16.44 28.88
CA SER A 58 -11.34 17.37 28.58
C SER A 58 -10.91 17.29 27.14
N GLN A 59 -10.29 18.35 26.65
CA GLN A 59 -9.57 18.34 25.39
C GLN A 59 -8.07 18.31 25.69
N LEU A 60 -7.35 17.41 25.02
CA LEU A 60 -5.90 17.30 25.11
C LEU A 60 -5.29 17.70 23.77
N GLU A 61 -4.37 18.64 23.82
CA GLU A 61 -3.56 19.02 22.67
C GLU A 61 -2.10 18.66 22.91
N VAL A 62 -1.52 17.94 21.97
CA VAL A 62 -0.13 17.48 22.06
C VAL A 62 0.64 17.96 20.84
N PHE A 63 1.68 18.70 21.09
CA PHE A 63 2.61 19.17 20.07
C PHE A 63 3.92 18.37 20.19
N ASN A 64 4.31 17.68 19.14
CA ASN A 64 5.56 16.94 19.10
C ASN A 64 6.29 17.20 17.77
N ARG A 65 7.26 18.08 17.77
CA ARG A 65 7.96 18.55 16.58
C ARG A 65 6.96 19.10 15.55
N ASN A 66 6.85 18.46 14.36
CA ASN A 66 5.93 18.86 13.30
C ASN A 66 4.57 18.16 13.36
N ARG A 67 4.23 17.53 14.50
CA ARG A 67 2.99 16.79 14.68
C ARG A 67 2.15 17.46 15.75
N HIS A 68 0.88 17.70 15.41
CA HIS A 68 -0.11 18.27 16.31
C HIS A 68 -1.28 17.28 16.43
N TYR A 69 -1.59 16.89 17.65
CA TYR A 69 -2.69 15.97 17.96
C TYR A 69 -3.71 16.69 18.82
N VAL A 70 -4.98 16.59 18.47
CA VAL A 70 -6.10 17.13 19.22
C VAL A 70 -7.01 15.98 19.59
N ILE A 71 -7.16 15.69 20.86
CA ILE A 71 -8.00 14.61 21.38
C ILE A 71 -9.13 15.24 22.18
N LYS A 72 -10.39 15.00 21.77
CA LYS A 72 -11.59 15.57 22.38
C LYS A 72 -12.28 14.58 23.29
N ASN A 73 -13.07 15.10 24.24
CA ASN A 73 -13.90 14.32 25.15
C ASN A 73 -13.11 13.25 25.89
N VAL A 74 -11.93 13.62 26.41
CA VAL A 74 -11.07 12.71 27.18
C VAL A 74 -11.68 12.50 28.55
N ASN A 75 -12.04 11.25 28.84
CA ASN A 75 -12.43 10.78 30.17
C ASN A 75 -11.42 9.74 30.61
N SER A 76 -10.77 9.96 31.77
CA SER A 76 -9.75 9.03 32.24
C SER A 76 -9.76 8.93 33.76
N LYS A 77 -9.55 7.73 34.27
CA LYS A 77 -9.20 7.42 35.64
C LYS A 77 -7.89 6.65 35.66
N ILE A 78 -6.88 7.20 36.27
CA ILE A 78 -5.58 6.56 36.43
C ILE A 78 -5.33 6.41 37.92
N ASP A 79 -5.09 5.19 38.36
CA ASP A 79 -4.74 4.82 39.74
C ASP A 79 -3.33 4.24 39.72
N LEU A 80 -2.36 5.01 40.19
CA LEU A 80 -0.95 4.67 40.24
C LEU A 80 -0.54 4.29 41.67
N ASP A 81 -0.25 3.03 41.90
CA ASP A 81 0.49 2.54 43.08
C ASP A 81 1.87 2.10 42.57
N SER A 82 2.90 2.91 42.90
CA SER A 82 4.27 2.68 42.38
C SER A 82 4.90 1.35 42.81
N LYS A 83 4.36 0.69 43.83
CA LYS A 83 4.83 -0.62 44.33
C LYS A 83 4.03 -1.79 43.78
N ARG A 84 2.87 -1.53 43.19
CA ARG A 84 1.93 -2.59 42.76
C ARG A 84 1.58 -2.53 41.29
N ALA A 85 0.93 -1.44 40.89
CA ALA A 85 0.38 -1.37 39.51
C ALA A 85 -0.04 0.04 39.14
N ILE A 86 -0.14 0.26 37.84
CA ILE A 86 -0.90 1.36 37.24
C ILE A 86 -2.18 0.77 36.66
N ARG A 87 -3.33 1.24 37.13
CA ARG A 87 -4.63 0.94 36.52
C ARG A 87 -5.06 2.12 35.68
N ILE A 88 -5.53 1.83 34.46
CA ILE A 88 -5.94 2.84 33.51
C ILE A 88 -7.35 2.50 33.04
N ASP A 89 -8.23 3.49 33.06
CA ASP A 89 -9.54 3.45 32.41
C ASP A 89 -9.69 4.79 31.67
N MET A 90 -9.42 4.77 30.37
CA MET A 90 -9.46 5.96 29.53
C MET A 90 -10.31 5.69 28.30
N GLU A 91 -11.17 6.64 28.02
CA GLU A 91 -11.98 6.68 26.80
C GLU A 91 -11.95 8.10 26.22
N THR A 92 -11.84 8.20 24.91
CA THR A 92 -11.82 9.49 24.22
C THR A 92 -12.89 9.53 23.12
N GLY A 93 -13.31 10.72 22.76
CA GLY A 93 -14.02 10.98 21.52
C GLY A 93 -13.04 11.16 20.35
N LYS A 94 -13.52 11.88 19.33
CA LYS A 94 -12.75 12.14 18.11
C LYS A 94 -11.40 12.77 18.39
N PHE A 95 -10.42 12.33 17.64
CA PHE A 95 -9.13 12.97 17.59
C PHE A 95 -8.79 13.42 16.16
N GLY A 96 -7.98 14.46 16.06
CA GLY A 96 -7.65 15.14 14.82
C GLY A 96 -6.26 15.75 14.84
N GLY A 97 -5.96 16.51 13.80
CA GLY A 97 -4.63 17.04 13.55
C GLY A 97 -3.81 16.05 12.74
N THR A 98 -2.65 15.65 13.23
CA THR A 98 -1.78 14.70 12.50
C THR A 98 -2.38 13.29 12.43
N ALA A 99 -3.08 12.85 13.49
CA ALA A 99 -3.80 11.58 13.50
C ALA A 99 -5.31 11.85 13.48
N ILE A 100 -6.06 11.08 12.71
CA ILE A 100 -7.50 11.21 12.53
C ILE A 100 -8.18 9.94 13.01
N GLY A 101 -9.23 10.08 13.81
CA GLY A 101 -10.01 8.94 14.31
C GLY A 101 -11.24 9.34 15.11
N ASP A 102 -12.12 8.37 15.36
CA ASP A 102 -13.41 8.59 16.03
C ASP A 102 -13.37 8.34 17.55
N GLY A 103 -12.35 7.64 18.04
CA GLY A 103 -12.17 7.40 19.45
C GLY A 103 -11.09 6.38 19.78
N LEU A 104 -10.69 6.40 21.05
CA LEU A 104 -9.70 5.49 21.62
C LEU A 104 -10.19 5.02 22.99
N VAL A 105 -10.02 3.74 23.27
CA VAL A 105 -10.23 3.14 24.59
C VAL A 105 -8.92 2.51 25.05
N LEU A 106 -8.46 2.83 26.24
CA LEU A 106 -7.32 2.20 26.89
C LEU A 106 -7.74 1.82 28.31
N LYS A 107 -7.92 0.52 28.56
CA LYS A 107 -8.36 0.00 29.84
C LYS A 107 -7.47 -1.14 30.28
N GLY A 108 -7.20 -1.23 31.59
CA GLY A 108 -6.49 -2.36 32.16
C GLY A 108 -5.42 -1.98 33.14
N ARG A 109 -4.34 -2.75 33.15
CA ARG A 109 -3.34 -2.70 34.21
C ARG A 109 -1.93 -2.90 33.67
N VAL A 110 -0.98 -2.14 34.25
CA VAL A 110 0.45 -2.37 34.14
C VAL A 110 0.94 -2.84 35.51
N ASP A 111 1.38 -4.08 35.65
CA ASP A 111 1.87 -4.64 36.90
C ASP A 111 3.32 -4.22 37.13
N LEU A 112 3.58 -3.61 38.30
CA LEU A 112 4.88 -3.08 38.69
C LEU A 112 5.59 -3.93 39.77
N LYS A 113 4.95 -5.00 40.28
CA LYS A 113 5.44 -5.76 41.46
C LYS A 113 6.86 -6.30 41.30
N ASP A 114 7.25 -6.70 40.11
CA ASP A 114 8.53 -7.29 39.84
C ASP A 114 9.62 -6.30 39.41
N VAL A 115 9.25 -5.02 39.24
CA VAL A 115 10.19 -3.97 38.83
C VAL A 115 11.28 -3.77 39.85
N LEU A 116 10.99 -3.93 41.15
CA LEU A 116 12.00 -3.93 42.24
C LEU A 116 13.02 -5.09 42.11
N LYS A 117 12.67 -6.17 41.42
CA LYS A 117 13.54 -7.28 41.05
C LYS A 117 14.22 -7.13 39.70
N GLN A 118 14.23 -5.91 39.16
CA GLN A 118 14.77 -5.57 37.84
C GLN A 118 14.07 -6.30 36.65
N ARG A 119 12.85 -6.77 36.87
CA ARG A 119 12.01 -7.34 35.81
C ARG A 119 11.18 -6.25 35.17
N MET A 120 10.83 -6.46 33.91
CA MET A 120 9.98 -5.52 33.17
C MET A 120 8.55 -5.49 33.73
N PRO A 121 7.90 -4.32 33.74
CA PRO A 121 6.47 -4.24 34.02
C PRO A 121 5.69 -5.13 33.07
N GLN A 122 4.64 -5.79 33.58
CA GLN A 122 3.77 -6.64 32.77
C GLN A 122 2.52 -5.88 32.36
N LEU A 123 2.16 -6.01 31.09
CA LEU A 123 0.99 -5.40 30.51
C LEU A 123 -0.19 -6.36 30.52
N ASP A 124 -1.36 -5.86 30.84
CA ASP A 124 -2.66 -6.48 30.61
C ASP A 124 -3.65 -5.35 30.31
N LEU A 125 -3.69 -4.93 29.02
CA LEU A 125 -4.40 -3.76 28.56
C LEU A 125 -5.35 -4.13 27.42
N GLN A 126 -6.52 -3.56 27.41
CA GLN A 126 -7.38 -3.41 26.24
C GLN A 126 -7.00 -2.09 25.57
N PHE A 127 -6.70 -2.12 24.28
CA PHE A 127 -6.42 -0.95 23.47
C PHE A 127 -7.25 -1.01 22.18
N ASP A 128 -8.28 -0.19 22.14
CA ASP A 128 -9.19 -0.14 21.01
C ASP A 128 -9.11 1.24 20.36
N VAL A 129 -9.04 1.26 19.03
CA VAL A 129 -9.03 2.47 18.23
C VAL A 129 -10.14 2.38 17.19
N LYS A 130 -10.97 3.41 17.10
CA LYS A 130 -12.14 3.43 16.22
C LYS A 130 -11.99 4.48 15.12
N GLY A 131 -12.31 4.10 13.89
CA GLY A 131 -12.38 5.01 12.76
C GLY A 131 -11.07 5.72 12.45
N VAL A 132 -9.93 5.09 12.73
CA VAL A 132 -8.62 5.72 12.51
C VAL A 132 -8.22 5.65 11.02
N ASP A 133 -7.64 6.73 10.51
CA ASP A 133 -6.93 6.75 9.23
C ASP A 133 -5.52 6.16 9.41
N PRO A 134 -5.20 4.97 8.85
CA PRO A 134 -3.90 4.35 9.00
C PRO A 134 -2.74 5.20 8.47
N SER A 135 -2.94 5.97 7.40
CA SER A 135 -1.93 6.89 6.85
C SER A 135 -1.57 7.98 7.83
N SER A 136 -2.55 8.48 8.60
CA SER A 136 -2.34 9.52 9.61
C SER A 136 -1.45 9.03 10.75
N LEU A 137 -1.40 7.72 11.00
CA LEU A 137 -0.50 7.09 11.97
C LEU A 137 0.86 6.71 11.37
N GLY A 138 1.01 6.84 10.05
CA GLY A 138 2.21 6.43 9.31
C GLY A 138 2.23 4.95 8.94
N PHE A 139 1.09 4.27 9.04
CA PHE A 139 0.88 2.92 8.53
C PHE A 139 0.25 3.00 7.13
N GLY A 140 0.86 2.36 6.15
CA GLY A 140 0.33 2.29 4.80
C GLY A 140 0.17 3.68 4.14
N GLU A 141 1.14 4.12 3.39
CA GLU A 141 1.21 5.49 2.85
C GLU A 141 0.01 5.94 1.99
N ASN A 142 -0.88 5.03 1.61
CA ASN A 142 -2.03 5.32 0.75
C ASN A 142 -3.34 4.73 1.26
N ILE A 143 -3.45 4.36 2.55
CA ILE A 143 -4.68 3.84 3.14
C ILE A 143 -5.30 4.94 3.99
N HIS A 144 -6.30 5.62 3.43
CA HIS A 144 -7.04 6.71 4.09
C HIS A 144 -8.44 6.29 4.57
N ASP A 145 -8.79 5.03 4.39
CA ASP A 145 -10.10 4.52 4.79
C ASP A 145 -10.13 4.21 6.30
N ALA A 146 -11.26 4.48 6.93
CA ALA A 146 -11.44 4.35 8.37
C ALA A 146 -11.25 2.89 8.83
N MET A 147 -10.32 2.68 9.75
CA MET A 147 -10.01 1.39 10.36
C MET A 147 -10.44 1.38 11.83
N THR A 148 -11.04 0.29 12.26
CA THR A 148 -11.28 0.01 13.67
C THR A 148 -10.43 -1.18 14.09
N LEU A 149 -9.71 -1.02 15.21
CA LEU A 149 -8.85 -2.04 15.78
C LEU A 149 -9.26 -2.27 17.24
N LEU A 150 -9.64 -3.49 17.57
CA LEU A 150 -9.97 -3.93 18.92
C LEU A 150 -8.89 -4.90 19.37
N THR A 151 -8.09 -4.53 20.37
CA THR A 151 -6.92 -5.32 20.76
C THR A 151 -6.78 -5.52 22.26
N LYS A 152 -6.21 -6.66 22.61
CA LYS A 152 -5.67 -6.95 23.93
C LYS A 152 -4.13 -6.95 23.85
N VAL A 153 -3.48 -6.16 24.72
CA VAL A 153 -2.03 -6.04 24.80
C VAL A 153 -1.56 -6.68 26.09
N THR A 154 -0.63 -7.61 26.00
CA THR A 154 -0.06 -8.38 27.12
C THR A 154 1.45 -8.48 27.01
N GLY A 155 2.10 -9.07 28.02
CA GLY A 155 3.54 -9.33 28.02
C GLY A 155 4.36 -8.19 28.61
N ASP A 156 5.65 -8.22 28.35
CA ASP A 156 6.60 -7.26 28.90
C ASP A 156 6.40 -5.86 28.29
N PHE A 157 6.51 -4.82 29.10
CA PHE A 157 6.37 -3.43 28.66
C PHE A 157 7.32 -3.06 27.51
N ASN A 158 8.52 -3.61 27.45
CA ASN A 158 9.47 -3.39 26.37
C ASN A 158 9.26 -4.32 25.17
N ARG A 159 8.55 -5.45 25.33
CA ARG A 159 8.25 -6.41 24.28
C ARG A 159 6.77 -6.81 24.33
N PRO A 160 5.86 -5.89 24.03
CA PRO A 160 4.44 -6.16 24.11
C PRO A 160 4.01 -7.15 23.03
N PHE A 161 3.08 -8.01 23.40
CA PHE A 161 2.31 -8.84 22.48
C PHE A 161 0.90 -8.29 22.41
N ALA A 162 0.42 -8.03 21.20
CA ALA A 162 -0.98 -7.63 20.99
C ALA A 162 -1.71 -8.65 20.12
N LYS A 163 -2.96 -8.92 20.47
CA LYS A 163 -3.87 -9.74 19.68
C LYS A 163 -5.22 -9.06 19.60
N GLY A 164 -5.80 -9.03 18.41
CA GLY A 164 -7.07 -8.35 18.22
C GLY A 164 -7.72 -8.62 16.88
N ARG A 165 -8.69 -7.78 16.57
CA ARG A 165 -9.45 -7.81 15.32
C ARG A 165 -9.43 -6.44 14.67
N VAL A 166 -9.17 -6.42 13.38
CA VAL A 166 -9.26 -5.23 12.53
C VAL A 166 -10.53 -5.30 11.69
N THR A 167 -11.18 -4.16 11.52
CA THR A 167 -12.32 -4.02 10.61
C THR A 167 -12.20 -2.73 9.82
N MET A 168 -12.48 -2.80 8.52
CA MET A 168 -12.56 -1.63 7.63
C MET A 168 -13.80 -1.80 6.75
N PRO A 169 -14.77 -0.90 6.83
CA PRO A 169 -15.95 -0.97 5.94
C PRO A 169 -15.56 -0.92 4.47
N ILE A 170 -14.57 -0.11 4.14
CA ILE A 170 -13.98 0.02 2.81
C ILE A 170 -12.47 0.08 2.97
N LEU A 171 -11.74 -0.58 2.08
CA LEU A 171 -10.30 -0.48 1.92
C LEU A 171 -9.98 -0.25 0.45
N ARG A 172 -9.46 0.92 0.11
CA ARG A 172 -9.02 1.27 -1.24
C ARG A 172 -7.51 1.17 -1.35
N ILE A 173 -7.07 0.36 -2.28
CA ILE A 173 -5.67 0.32 -2.74
C ILE A 173 -5.66 0.63 -4.24
N PRO A 174 -4.53 1.00 -4.84
CA PRO A 174 -4.49 1.24 -6.28
C PRO A 174 -5.12 0.10 -7.08
N ALA A 175 -6.08 0.42 -7.93
CA ALA A 175 -6.85 -0.49 -8.79
C ALA A 175 -7.86 -1.44 -8.08
N LEU A 176 -7.92 -1.50 -6.75
CA LEU A 176 -8.80 -2.42 -6.02
C LEU A 176 -9.56 -1.71 -4.90
N THR A 177 -10.83 -2.06 -4.76
CA THR A 177 -11.66 -1.66 -3.61
C THR A 177 -12.20 -2.92 -2.96
N PHE A 178 -11.91 -3.05 -1.66
CA PHE A 178 -12.44 -4.13 -0.83
C PHE A 178 -13.50 -3.56 0.11
N GLU A 179 -14.56 -4.32 0.30
CA GLU A 179 -15.65 -3.96 1.21
C GLU A 179 -15.71 -4.96 2.36
N ASN A 180 -16.16 -4.48 3.52
CA ASN A 180 -16.37 -5.30 4.70
C ASN A 180 -15.13 -6.12 5.10
N VAL A 181 -13.96 -5.48 5.08
CA VAL A 181 -12.71 -6.13 5.47
C VAL A 181 -12.73 -6.42 6.97
N VAL A 182 -12.54 -7.67 7.33
CA VAL A 182 -12.43 -8.14 8.71
C VAL A 182 -11.26 -9.12 8.80
N GLY A 183 -10.44 -9.03 9.85
CA GLY A 183 -9.34 -9.96 10.05
C GLY A 183 -8.88 -9.99 11.50
N ASP A 184 -8.27 -11.11 11.88
CA ASP A 184 -7.57 -11.22 13.15
C ASP A 184 -6.13 -10.70 12.96
N VAL A 185 -5.63 -9.98 13.95
CA VAL A 185 -4.27 -9.40 13.91
C VAL A 185 -3.52 -9.74 15.18
N THR A 186 -2.26 -10.10 15.03
CA THR A 186 -1.31 -10.20 16.14
C THR A 186 -0.11 -9.31 15.87
N TYR A 187 0.44 -8.73 16.93
CA TYR A 187 1.66 -7.93 16.90
C TYR A 187 2.69 -8.48 17.86
N GLN A 188 3.91 -8.65 17.39
CA GLN A 188 5.07 -8.94 18.20
C GLN A 188 6.34 -8.45 17.51
N ASP A 189 7.24 -7.83 18.25
CA ASP A 189 8.59 -7.43 17.82
C ASP A 189 8.63 -6.68 16.46
N GLY A 190 7.66 -5.81 16.21
CA GLY A 190 7.56 -5.03 14.96
C GLY A 190 6.89 -5.76 13.79
N ILE A 191 6.43 -6.98 14.02
CA ILE A 191 5.73 -7.78 13.01
C ILE A 191 4.23 -7.81 13.31
N LEU A 192 3.43 -7.51 12.30
CA LEU A 192 1.98 -7.74 12.28
C LEU A 192 1.71 -9.00 11.46
N ASN A 193 1.01 -9.95 12.07
CA ASN A 193 0.46 -11.09 11.35
C ASN A 193 -1.05 -10.90 11.24
N PHE A 194 -1.57 -11.06 10.05
CA PHE A 194 -2.99 -11.05 9.73
C PHE A 194 -3.44 -12.46 9.42
N GLU A 195 -4.49 -12.91 10.09
CA GLU A 195 -5.08 -14.22 9.92
C GLU A 195 -6.59 -14.08 9.71
N ASN A 196 -7.20 -15.05 9.06
CA ASN A 196 -8.66 -15.08 8.85
C ASN A 196 -9.20 -13.77 8.26
N VAL A 197 -8.42 -13.14 7.36
CA VAL A 197 -8.89 -11.93 6.68
C VAL A 197 -9.94 -12.30 5.67
N SER A 198 -11.08 -11.65 5.74
CA SER A 198 -12.17 -11.77 4.78
C SER A 198 -12.58 -10.40 4.26
N ALA A 199 -12.94 -10.33 2.99
CA ALA A 199 -13.43 -9.11 2.35
C ALA A 199 -14.31 -9.46 1.15
N ASN A 200 -15.10 -8.49 0.68
CA ASN A 200 -15.78 -8.57 -0.61
C ASN A 200 -14.97 -7.76 -1.64
N VAL A 201 -14.86 -8.26 -2.84
CA VAL A 201 -14.21 -7.59 -3.98
C VAL A 201 -14.88 -8.04 -5.27
N TYR A 202 -15.22 -7.09 -6.14
CA TYR A 202 -15.90 -7.36 -7.42
C TYR A 202 -17.10 -8.32 -7.26
N SER A 203 -17.99 -8.05 -6.31
CA SER A 203 -19.15 -8.88 -5.94
C SER A 203 -18.83 -10.31 -5.43
N GLY A 204 -17.57 -10.72 -5.46
CA GLY A 204 -17.09 -12.00 -4.93
C GLY A 204 -16.52 -11.87 -3.53
N LYS A 205 -15.90 -12.95 -3.06
CA LYS A 205 -15.30 -13.05 -1.71
C LYS A 205 -13.80 -13.27 -1.79
N LEU A 206 -13.07 -12.62 -0.88
CA LEU A 206 -11.64 -12.81 -0.67
C LEU A 206 -11.41 -13.37 0.75
N GLU A 207 -10.60 -14.41 0.84
CA GLU A 207 -10.01 -14.89 2.08
C GLU A 207 -8.48 -14.74 1.98
N ALA A 208 -7.85 -14.16 2.99
CA ALA A 208 -6.42 -13.88 2.94
C ALA A 208 -5.74 -14.03 4.31
N LYS A 209 -4.43 -14.15 4.28
CA LYS A 209 -3.52 -14.05 5.43
C LYS A 209 -2.23 -13.39 5.01
N GLY A 210 -1.50 -12.81 5.95
CA GLY A 210 -0.26 -12.14 5.60
C GLY A 210 0.53 -11.65 6.78
N VAL A 211 1.70 -11.14 6.46
CA VAL A 211 2.66 -10.59 7.43
C VAL A 211 3.07 -9.21 6.93
N TYR A 212 3.16 -8.25 7.84
CA TYR A 212 3.64 -6.90 7.59
C TYR A 212 4.71 -6.51 8.62
N ASN A 213 5.86 -6.05 8.15
CA ASN A 213 6.94 -5.56 9.00
C ASN A 213 6.84 -4.03 9.14
N LEU A 214 6.63 -3.55 10.36
CA LEU A 214 6.46 -2.12 10.67
C LEU A 214 7.75 -1.29 10.47
N ASP A 215 8.91 -1.92 10.60
CA ASP A 215 10.20 -1.23 10.46
C ASP A 215 10.59 -1.05 8.99
N THR A 216 10.48 -2.10 8.19
CA THR A 216 10.86 -2.13 6.77
C THR A 216 9.69 -1.78 5.84
N ARG A 217 8.44 -1.93 6.31
CA ARG A 217 7.20 -1.87 5.52
C ARG A 217 7.06 -3.01 4.51
N ALA A 218 7.93 -3.99 4.58
CA ALA A 218 7.83 -5.18 3.76
C ALA A 218 6.61 -6.01 4.17
N TYR A 219 5.94 -6.61 3.19
CA TYR A 219 4.82 -7.49 3.44
C TYR A 219 4.75 -8.66 2.46
N THR A 220 4.12 -9.72 2.93
CA THR A 220 3.72 -10.85 2.11
C THR A 220 2.29 -11.23 2.48
N ILE A 221 1.41 -11.31 1.49
CA ILE A 221 0.02 -11.66 1.66
C ILE A 221 -0.32 -12.78 0.68
N THR A 222 -1.03 -13.79 1.14
CA THR A 222 -1.59 -14.84 0.29
C THR A 222 -3.09 -14.87 0.46
N GLY A 223 -3.82 -15.12 -0.61
CA GLY A 223 -5.28 -15.16 -0.55
C GLY A 223 -5.91 -16.01 -1.64
N VAL A 224 -7.18 -16.29 -1.45
CA VAL A 224 -8.05 -16.95 -2.42
C VAL A 224 -9.26 -16.05 -2.63
N ALA A 225 -9.47 -15.65 -3.86
CA ALA A 225 -10.67 -14.93 -4.29
C ALA A 225 -11.61 -15.90 -4.98
N LYS A 226 -12.91 -15.84 -4.70
CA LYS A 226 -13.93 -16.73 -5.25
C LYS A 226 -15.08 -15.94 -5.84
N ASP A 227 -15.57 -16.43 -6.97
CA ASP A 227 -16.77 -15.93 -7.62
C ASP A 227 -16.74 -14.42 -7.91
N LEU A 228 -15.56 -13.91 -8.33
CA LEU A 228 -15.41 -12.54 -8.75
C LEU A 228 -16.22 -12.29 -10.02
N ASP A 229 -17.02 -11.25 -10.03
CA ASP A 229 -17.74 -10.82 -11.23
C ASP A 229 -16.77 -10.18 -12.22
N SER A 230 -16.50 -10.88 -13.30
CA SER A 230 -15.57 -10.42 -14.35
C SER A 230 -16.08 -9.16 -15.04
N SER A 231 -17.38 -8.95 -15.16
CA SER A 231 -17.95 -7.75 -15.79
C SER A 231 -17.60 -6.48 -14.99
N VAL A 232 -17.62 -6.58 -13.68
CA VAL A 232 -17.24 -5.50 -12.75
C VAL A 232 -15.73 -5.32 -12.74
N ALA A 233 -14.98 -6.42 -12.66
CA ALA A 233 -13.52 -6.39 -12.59
C ALA A 233 -12.88 -5.81 -13.85
N LEU A 234 -13.37 -6.18 -15.03
CA LEU A 234 -12.87 -5.75 -16.33
C LEU A 234 -13.57 -4.50 -16.87
N LYS A 235 -14.64 -4.03 -16.19
CA LYS A 235 -15.54 -2.96 -16.69
C LYS A 235 -16.11 -3.28 -18.07
N ALA A 236 -16.39 -4.55 -18.31
CA ALA A 236 -16.89 -5.10 -19.57
C ALA A 236 -18.20 -5.86 -19.29
N PRO A 237 -19.37 -5.17 -19.38
CA PRO A 237 -20.65 -5.76 -19.01
C PRO A 237 -21.06 -6.97 -19.87
N GLU A 238 -20.47 -7.11 -21.05
CA GLU A 238 -20.66 -8.25 -21.95
C GLU A 238 -19.90 -9.51 -21.55
N PHE A 239 -18.94 -9.41 -20.59
CA PHE A 239 -18.11 -10.51 -20.13
C PHE A 239 -18.61 -11.02 -18.77
N LEU A 240 -19.53 -11.97 -18.80
CA LEU A 240 -20.21 -12.50 -17.62
C LEU A 240 -19.71 -13.91 -17.30
N VAL A 241 -18.59 -13.96 -16.58
CA VAL A 241 -17.94 -15.23 -16.19
C VAL A 241 -17.49 -15.09 -14.72
N PRO A 242 -17.95 -15.96 -13.79
CA PRO A 242 -17.46 -15.96 -12.42
C PRO A 242 -16.01 -16.46 -12.39
N VAL A 243 -15.10 -15.62 -11.88
CA VAL A 243 -13.67 -15.92 -11.82
C VAL A 243 -13.23 -16.14 -10.38
N SER A 244 -12.42 -17.15 -10.16
CA SER A 244 -11.73 -17.40 -8.89
C SER A 244 -10.22 -17.36 -9.10
N ALA A 245 -9.48 -16.97 -8.06
CA ALA A 245 -8.02 -16.83 -8.18
C ALA A 245 -7.32 -17.14 -6.85
N ASN A 246 -6.13 -17.73 -6.95
CA ASN A 246 -5.15 -17.71 -5.88
C ASN A 246 -4.24 -16.50 -6.08
N LEU A 247 -4.01 -15.75 -5.02
CA LEU A 247 -3.33 -14.47 -5.05
C LEU A 247 -2.13 -14.50 -4.11
N ASN A 248 -1.00 -13.99 -4.59
CA ASN A 248 0.17 -13.74 -3.77
C ASN A 248 0.59 -12.29 -3.98
N PHE A 249 0.80 -11.58 -2.88
CA PHE A 249 1.29 -10.19 -2.87
C PHE A 249 2.59 -10.15 -2.10
N LYS A 250 3.57 -9.44 -2.63
CA LYS A 250 4.83 -9.17 -1.96
C LYS A 250 5.27 -7.74 -2.20
N SER A 251 5.86 -7.12 -1.19
CA SER A 251 6.58 -5.86 -1.30
C SER A 251 7.76 -5.85 -0.34
N GLU A 252 8.88 -5.31 -0.79
CA GLU A 252 10.07 -5.09 0.04
C GLU A 252 10.00 -3.78 0.86
N GLY A 253 8.85 -3.09 0.82
CA GLY A 253 8.57 -1.91 1.63
C GLY A 253 8.51 -0.60 0.86
N GLN A 254 8.68 -0.63 -0.46
CA GLN A 254 8.43 0.53 -1.32
C GLN A 254 7.19 0.28 -2.19
N PRO A 255 6.32 1.29 -2.39
CA PRO A 255 5.11 1.11 -3.19
C PRO A 255 5.34 0.63 -4.63
N ARG A 256 6.53 0.95 -5.18
CA ARG A 256 6.92 0.54 -6.54
C ARG A 256 7.37 -0.92 -6.65
N ASP A 257 7.68 -1.54 -5.51
CA ASP A 257 8.19 -2.92 -5.45
C ASP A 257 7.05 -3.93 -5.24
N MET A 258 5.81 -3.47 -5.29
CA MET A 258 4.66 -4.37 -5.16
C MET A 258 4.60 -5.32 -6.35
N GLU A 259 4.58 -6.58 -6.04
CA GLU A 259 4.47 -7.69 -6.98
C GLU A 259 3.27 -8.54 -6.61
N VAL A 260 2.46 -8.89 -7.60
CA VAL A 260 1.26 -9.71 -7.43
C VAL A 260 1.27 -10.82 -8.46
N TRP A 261 1.12 -12.05 -8.04
CA TRP A 261 1.06 -13.19 -8.96
C TRP A 261 0.13 -14.27 -8.45
N GLY A 262 -0.26 -15.13 -9.35
CA GLY A 262 -1.15 -16.25 -9.02
C GLY A 262 -1.68 -16.98 -10.23
N ASN A 263 -2.68 -17.78 -9.99
CA ASN A 263 -3.43 -18.45 -11.02
C ASN A 263 -4.91 -18.17 -10.87
N PHE A 264 -5.64 -18.21 -11.95
CA PHE A 264 -7.07 -18.00 -11.97
C PHE A 264 -7.78 -19.11 -12.74
N TRP A 265 -9.04 -19.33 -12.38
CA TRP A 265 -9.95 -20.24 -13.05
C TRP A 265 -11.36 -19.66 -13.00
N SER A 266 -12.19 -20.07 -13.96
CA SER A 266 -13.58 -19.64 -13.99
C SER A 266 -14.56 -20.82 -13.97
N GLY A 267 -15.78 -20.55 -13.59
CA GLY A 267 -16.93 -21.36 -13.90
C GLY A 267 -17.45 -21.10 -15.32
N GLU A 268 -18.62 -21.68 -15.60
CA GLU A 268 -19.35 -21.41 -16.84
C GLU A 268 -19.88 -19.99 -16.87
N GLY A 269 -19.94 -19.42 -18.07
CA GLY A 269 -20.45 -18.08 -18.31
C GLY A 269 -20.54 -17.77 -19.79
N HIS A 270 -20.49 -16.50 -20.16
CA HIS A 270 -20.53 -16.12 -21.57
C HIS A 270 -19.82 -14.78 -21.82
N TYR A 271 -19.32 -14.63 -23.03
CA TYR A 271 -18.91 -13.35 -23.59
C TYR A 271 -19.87 -13.01 -24.74
N MET A 272 -20.65 -11.95 -24.59
CA MET A 272 -21.79 -11.66 -25.49
C MET A 272 -22.68 -12.92 -25.66
N LEU A 273 -22.75 -13.47 -26.87
CA LEU A 273 -23.50 -14.68 -27.19
C LEU A 273 -22.67 -15.96 -27.19
N ILE A 274 -21.36 -15.87 -26.93
CA ILE A 274 -20.45 -17.02 -26.94
C ILE A 274 -20.44 -17.68 -25.56
N PRO A 275 -20.92 -18.91 -25.42
CA PRO A 275 -20.86 -19.60 -24.16
C PRO A 275 -19.43 -20.04 -23.86
N ILE A 276 -18.96 -19.71 -22.66
CA ILE A 276 -17.65 -20.10 -22.11
C ILE A 276 -17.88 -21.18 -21.09
N GLN A 277 -17.17 -22.29 -21.19
CA GLN A 277 -17.23 -23.39 -20.23
C GLN A 277 -16.23 -23.19 -19.08
N SER A 278 -15.03 -22.70 -19.40
CA SER A 278 -14.02 -22.38 -18.41
C SER A 278 -12.94 -21.47 -18.99
N ILE A 279 -12.33 -20.69 -18.11
CA ILE A 279 -11.11 -19.96 -18.39
C ILE A 279 -10.11 -20.32 -17.31
N THR A 280 -8.87 -20.60 -17.67
CA THR A 280 -7.77 -20.80 -16.70
C THR A 280 -6.53 -20.07 -17.18
N GLY A 281 -5.63 -19.75 -16.25
CA GLY A 281 -4.36 -19.13 -16.59
C GLY A 281 -3.58 -18.70 -15.36
N ASN A 282 -2.39 -18.19 -15.58
CA ASN A 282 -1.56 -17.57 -14.58
C ASN A 282 -1.49 -16.06 -14.85
N PHE A 283 -1.23 -15.29 -13.84
CA PHE A 283 -0.99 -13.86 -13.98
C PHE A 283 0.16 -13.42 -13.09
N HIS A 284 0.85 -12.39 -13.53
CA HIS A 284 1.91 -11.72 -12.80
C HIS A 284 1.85 -10.22 -13.07
N ASN A 285 1.82 -9.44 -11.99
CA ASN A 285 1.81 -7.97 -12.06
C ASN A 285 2.99 -7.41 -11.28
N LYS A 286 3.75 -6.52 -11.91
CA LYS A 286 4.81 -5.75 -11.26
C LYS A 286 4.74 -4.29 -11.71
N GLY A 287 4.30 -3.44 -10.80
CA GLY A 287 4.09 -2.03 -11.10
C GLY A 287 2.96 -1.83 -12.12
N ARG A 288 3.28 -1.40 -13.34
CA ARG A 288 2.31 -1.19 -14.43
C ARG A 288 2.30 -2.29 -15.48
N HIS A 289 3.03 -3.36 -15.23
CA HIS A 289 3.18 -4.49 -16.15
C HIS A 289 2.37 -5.67 -15.62
N LEU A 290 1.25 -5.97 -16.27
CA LEU A 290 0.44 -7.14 -15.99
C LEU A 290 0.59 -8.13 -17.14
N SER A 291 1.07 -9.31 -16.85
CA SER A 291 1.21 -10.40 -17.83
C SER A 291 0.33 -11.59 -17.43
N PHE A 292 -0.13 -12.29 -18.45
CA PHE A 292 -0.84 -13.56 -18.30
C PHE A 292 -0.11 -14.62 -19.09
N SER A 293 -0.03 -15.82 -18.57
CA SER A 293 0.54 -17.00 -19.22
C SER A 293 -0.38 -18.21 -19.09
N ASP A 294 -0.18 -19.19 -19.95
CA ASP A 294 -0.95 -20.43 -19.96
C ASP A 294 -2.47 -20.20 -19.99
N VAL A 295 -2.89 -19.12 -20.65
CA VAL A 295 -4.32 -18.79 -20.74
C VAL A 295 -5.01 -19.78 -21.65
N LYS A 296 -6.04 -20.42 -21.12
CA LYS A 296 -6.87 -21.38 -21.83
C LYS A 296 -8.34 -21.04 -21.64
N VAL A 297 -9.02 -20.80 -22.77
CA VAL A 297 -10.48 -20.57 -22.82
C VAL A 297 -11.14 -21.75 -23.51
N ASN A 298 -12.00 -22.45 -22.81
CA ASN A 298 -12.78 -23.54 -23.37
C ASN A 298 -14.20 -23.06 -23.67
N THR A 299 -14.64 -23.30 -24.86
CA THR A 299 -16.04 -23.15 -25.30
C THR A 299 -16.61 -24.53 -25.65
N LYS A 300 -17.88 -24.61 -26.04
CA LYS A 300 -18.48 -25.87 -26.47
C LYS A 300 -17.86 -26.48 -27.73
N ILE A 301 -17.26 -25.64 -28.60
CA ILE A 301 -16.78 -26.04 -29.92
C ILE A 301 -15.30 -25.83 -30.14
N THR A 302 -14.67 -24.98 -29.32
CA THR A 302 -13.25 -24.61 -29.47
C THR A 302 -12.55 -24.47 -28.14
N THR A 303 -11.23 -24.69 -28.18
CA THR A 303 -10.29 -24.31 -27.14
C THR A 303 -9.36 -23.27 -27.70
N ILE A 304 -9.24 -22.13 -27.01
CA ILE A 304 -8.34 -21.04 -27.36
C ILE A 304 -7.22 -21.00 -26.31
N THR A 305 -5.97 -21.01 -26.75
CA THR A 305 -4.82 -20.90 -25.86
C THR A 305 -3.91 -19.76 -26.29
N THR A 306 -3.32 -19.07 -25.33
CA THR A 306 -2.23 -18.12 -25.52
C THR A 306 -1.29 -18.16 -24.33
N ASP A 307 0.00 -18.16 -24.62
CA ASP A 307 1.04 -18.18 -23.59
C ASP A 307 1.52 -16.77 -23.23
N ALA A 308 0.99 -15.78 -23.95
CA ALA A 308 1.52 -14.44 -23.86
C ALA A 308 0.43 -13.39 -24.11
N LEU A 309 -0.05 -12.80 -23.00
CA LEU A 309 -0.92 -11.64 -23.00
C LEU A 309 -0.41 -10.64 -21.98
N ARG A 310 -0.19 -9.41 -22.39
CA ARG A 310 0.34 -8.34 -21.54
C ARG A 310 -0.55 -7.10 -21.57
N ILE A 311 -0.58 -6.42 -20.44
CA ILE A 311 -1.15 -5.07 -20.33
C ILE A 311 -0.04 -4.19 -19.74
N ASP A 312 0.55 -3.35 -20.58
CA ASP A 312 1.59 -2.39 -20.21
C ASP A 312 1.03 -0.97 -20.30
N ASP A 313 1.05 -0.23 -19.18
CA ASP A 313 0.48 1.13 -19.11
C ASP A 313 -0.96 1.24 -19.66
N GLY A 314 -1.76 0.17 -19.57
CA GLY A 314 -3.13 0.10 -20.07
C GLY A 314 -3.26 -0.30 -21.55
N GLN A 315 -2.17 -0.58 -22.24
CA GLN A 315 -2.17 -1.12 -23.59
C GLN A 315 -2.12 -2.65 -23.56
N LEU A 316 -3.10 -3.28 -24.21
CA LEU A 316 -3.16 -4.74 -24.34
C LEU A 316 -2.32 -5.17 -25.55
N THR A 317 -1.39 -6.08 -25.30
CA THR A 317 -0.61 -6.78 -26.33
C THR A 317 -0.90 -8.27 -26.20
N MET A 318 -1.12 -8.93 -27.32
CA MET A 318 -1.50 -10.34 -27.37
C MET A 318 -0.57 -11.06 -28.32
N GLY A 319 0.04 -12.16 -27.84
CA GLY A 319 0.80 -13.08 -28.66
C GLY A 319 -0.10 -13.99 -29.52
N PRO A 320 0.48 -15.02 -30.12
CA PRO A 320 -0.26 -15.95 -30.96
C PRO A 320 -1.45 -16.57 -30.21
N LEU A 321 -2.62 -16.56 -30.84
CA LEU A 321 -3.80 -17.26 -30.37
C LEU A 321 -3.92 -18.59 -31.13
N ASN A 322 -3.73 -19.69 -30.43
CA ASN A 322 -3.97 -21.02 -30.97
C ASN A 322 -5.43 -21.41 -30.74
N ILE A 323 -6.19 -21.60 -31.81
CA ILE A 323 -7.58 -22.02 -31.75
C ILE A 323 -7.67 -23.46 -32.25
N THR A 324 -8.06 -24.37 -31.36
CA THR A 324 -8.30 -25.77 -31.68
C THR A 324 -9.78 -26.05 -31.67
N SER A 325 -10.33 -26.44 -32.81
CA SER A 325 -11.72 -26.94 -32.90
C SER A 325 -11.80 -28.34 -32.29
N HIS A 326 -12.87 -28.65 -31.56
CA HIS A 326 -13.14 -30.02 -31.09
C HIS A 326 -13.38 -31.00 -32.24
N GLY A 327 -13.56 -30.52 -33.49
CA GLY A 327 -13.57 -31.32 -34.71
C GLY A 327 -12.19 -31.60 -35.33
N GLY A 328 -11.09 -31.17 -34.67
CA GLY A 328 -9.72 -31.50 -35.09
C GLY A 328 -9.02 -30.46 -35.97
N SER A 329 -9.64 -29.29 -36.25
CA SER A 329 -8.99 -28.22 -37.00
C SER A 329 -8.28 -27.24 -36.06
N ASN A 330 -7.05 -26.83 -36.40
CA ASN A 330 -6.26 -25.85 -35.65
C ASN A 330 -6.08 -24.58 -36.49
N PHE A 331 -6.24 -23.42 -35.85
CA PHE A 331 -6.03 -22.10 -36.45
C PHE A 331 -5.10 -21.29 -35.57
N ILE A 332 -4.20 -20.52 -36.18
CA ILE A 332 -3.41 -19.49 -35.50
C ILE A 332 -3.93 -18.15 -35.99
N LEU A 333 -4.38 -17.31 -35.08
CA LEU A 333 -5.00 -16.03 -35.41
C LEU A 333 -3.97 -14.90 -35.48
N TYR A 334 -2.85 -15.01 -34.75
CA TYR A 334 -1.75 -14.04 -34.75
C TYR A 334 -0.44 -14.80 -34.87
N ASP A 335 0.40 -14.37 -35.80
CA ASP A 335 1.72 -14.97 -36.09
C ASP A 335 2.87 -14.12 -35.52
N GLU A 336 2.58 -12.97 -34.93
CA GLU A 336 3.60 -12.09 -34.37
C GLU A 336 4.07 -12.59 -32.99
N SER A 337 5.39 -12.73 -32.85
CA SER A 337 6.00 -13.05 -31.57
C SER A 337 6.00 -11.82 -30.64
N PHE A 338 5.94 -12.05 -29.33
CA PHE A 338 6.09 -10.98 -28.36
C PHE A 338 7.41 -10.24 -28.46
N ASP A 339 8.46 -10.95 -28.89
CA ASP A 339 9.80 -10.39 -29.02
C ASP A 339 9.83 -9.26 -30.05
N GLU A 340 9.15 -9.41 -31.21
CA GLU A 340 9.03 -8.34 -32.21
C GLU A 340 8.24 -7.14 -31.71
N ILE A 341 7.17 -7.39 -30.94
CA ILE A 341 6.36 -6.32 -30.33
C ILE A 341 7.17 -5.59 -29.24
N ASP A 342 7.90 -6.32 -28.40
CA ASP A 342 8.77 -5.74 -27.35
C ASP A 342 9.92 -4.92 -27.94
N GLU A 343 10.55 -5.39 -29.02
CA GLU A 343 11.58 -4.62 -29.74
C GLU A 343 11.03 -3.33 -30.33
N ASN A 344 9.86 -3.38 -30.96
CA ASN A 344 9.21 -2.19 -31.50
C ASN A 344 8.78 -1.21 -30.41
N MET A 345 8.21 -1.68 -29.29
CA MET A 345 7.85 -0.85 -28.15
C MET A 345 9.06 -0.23 -27.46
N THR A 346 10.16 -0.98 -27.35
CA THR A 346 11.42 -0.48 -26.78
C THR A 346 11.99 0.62 -27.66
N ARG A 347 11.99 0.44 -28.98
CA ARG A 347 12.45 1.46 -29.93
C ARG A 347 11.62 2.74 -29.87
N ILE A 348 10.29 2.63 -29.76
CA ILE A 348 9.41 3.79 -29.60
C ILE A 348 9.67 4.52 -28.29
N LYS A 349 9.85 3.80 -27.18
CA LYS A 349 10.19 4.41 -25.87
C LYS A 349 11.52 5.18 -25.96
N ASP A 350 12.52 4.64 -26.63
CA ASP A 350 13.80 5.29 -26.83
C ASP A 350 13.68 6.53 -27.73
N ASP A 351 12.93 6.45 -28.81
CA ASP A 351 12.63 7.59 -29.70
C ASP A 351 11.88 8.70 -28.97
N MET A 352 10.89 8.37 -28.16
CA MET A 352 10.17 9.33 -27.31
C MET A 352 11.06 9.97 -26.24
N LYS A 353 11.97 9.19 -25.63
CA LYS A 353 12.93 9.69 -24.64
C LYS A 353 13.89 10.68 -25.30
N GLN A 354 14.38 10.35 -26.49
CA GLN A 354 15.26 11.21 -27.27
C GLN A 354 14.56 12.50 -27.72
N ALA A 355 13.30 12.41 -28.16
CA ALA A 355 12.48 13.56 -28.49
C ALA A 355 12.25 14.49 -27.29
N LYS A 356 12.00 13.92 -26.10
CA LYS A 356 11.86 14.66 -24.86
C LYS A 356 13.16 15.35 -24.43
N GLU A 357 14.29 14.70 -24.61
CA GLU A 357 15.60 15.27 -24.29
C GLU A 357 15.99 16.39 -25.25
N ASN A 358 15.71 16.23 -26.54
CA ASN A 358 15.90 17.27 -27.55
C ASN A 358 14.97 18.46 -27.33
N SER A 359 13.71 18.22 -26.92
CA SER A 359 12.77 19.28 -26.53
C SER A 359 13.25 20.06 -25.30
N ARG A 360 13.85 19.37 -24.31
CA ARG A 360 14.44 20.02 -23.15
C ARG A 360 15.66 20.84 -23.51
N ARG A 361 16.56 20.32 -24.35
CA ARG A 361 17.73 21.07 -24.86
C ARG A 361 17.31 22.32 -25.63
N ALA A 362 16.29 22.21 -26.48
CA ALA A 362 15.73 23.34 -27.21
C ALA A 362 15.12 24.40 -26.26
N SER A 363 14.41 23.94 -25.21
CA SER A 363 13.84 24.83 -24.18
C SER A 363 14.91 25.51 -23.34
N ASP A 364 15.96 24.79 -22.97
CA ASP A 364 17.08 25.34 -22.19
C ASP A 364 17.90 26.31 -23.04
N SER A 365 18.10 26.04 -24.33
CA SER A 365 18.71 26.97 -25.29
C SER A 365 17.87 28.24 -25.45
N ALA A 366 16.54 28.10 -25.53
CA ALA A 366 15.63 29.26 -25.62
C ALA A 366 15.65 30.13 -24.34
N LYS A 367 15.78 29.53 -23.16
CA LYS A 367 15.91 30.23 -21.87
C LYS A 367 17.29 30.93 -21.70
N GLY A 368 18.33 30.38 -22.36
CA GLY A 368 19.68 30.94 -22.36
C GLY A 368 19.83 32.22 -23.20
N ILE A 369 18.92 32.45 -24.14
CA ILE A 369 18.97 33.57 -25.09
C ILE A 369 18.94 34.94 -24.36
N ASP A 370 18.26 35.02 -23.22
CA ASP A 370 18.13 36.28 -22.47
C ASP A 370 19.41 36.70 -21.73
N LYS A 371 20.45 35.85 -21.66
CA LYS A 371 21.67 36.09 -20.90
C LYS A 371 23.00 35.91 -21.62
N SER A 372 23.06 35.28 -22.81
CA SER A 372 24.32 34.87 -23.43
C SER A 372 24.56 35.25 -24.88
N GLY A 373 23.63 35.96 -25.53
CA GLY A 373 23.83 36.45 -26.92
C GLY A 373 23.97 35.31 -27.95
N LEU A 374 23.27 34.18 -27.75
CA LEU A 374 23.25 33.07 -28.68
C LEU A 374 22.71 33.50 -30.05
N THR A 375 23.38 33.08 -31.12
CA THR A 375 23.05 33.46 -32.48
C THR A 375 21.86 32.66 -33.05
N ALA A 376 21.09 33.29 -33.94
CA ALA A 376 19.98 32.67 -34.67
C ALA A 376 20.25 31.30 -35.33
N PRO A 377 21.48 30.94 -35.72
CA PRO A 377 21.83 29.60 -36.23
C PRO A 377 21.62 28.47 -35.22
N ASP A 378 21.96 28.65 -33.95
CA ASP A 378 21.91 27.61 -32.90
C ASP A 378 20.47 27.19 -32.57
N ILE A 379 19.55 28.17 -32.59
CA ILE A 379 18.11 27.92 -32.40
C ILE A 379 17.52 27.17 -33.58
N LYS A 380 17.97 27.51 -34.80
CA LYS A 380 17.46 26.89 -36.02
C LYS A 380 17.89 25.41 -36.13
N GLU A 381 19.10 25.10 -35.65
CA GLU A 381 19.61 23.72 -35.58
C GLU A 381 18.89 22.89 -34.53
N SER A 382 18.70 23.41 -33.31
CA SER A 382 17.92 22.77 -32.26
C SER A 382 16.46 22.52 -32.63
N MET A 383 15.82 23.47 -33.33
CA MET A 383 14.46 23.28 -33.88
C MET A 383 14.40 22.25 -34.99
N LYS A 384 15.45 22.14 -35.82
CA LYS A 384 15.57 21.14 -36.88
C LYS A 384 15.72 19.73 -36.31
N ASP A 385 16.50 19.58 -35.26
CA ASP A 385 16.67 18.30 -34.55
C ASP A 385 15.40 17.87 -33.81
N LEU A 386 14.69 18.81 -33.19
CA LEU A 386 13.38 18.56 -32.58
C LEU A 386 12.36 18.08 -33.65
N LYS A 387 12.33 18.76 -34.80
CA LYS A 387 11.42 18.37 -35.88
C LYS A 387 11.74 16.98 -36.42
N ARG A 388 13.02 16.65 -36.63
CA ARG A 388 13.44 15.30 -37.05
C ARG A 388 13.01 14.23 -36.05
N SER A 389 13.22 14.45 -34.74
CA SER A 389 12.84 13.51 -33.71
C SER A 389 11.32 13.31 -33.63
N MET A 390 10.55 14.37 -33.84
CA MET A 390 9.08 14.28 -33.90
C MET A 390 8.60 13.54 -35.16
N ASP A 391 9.24 13.76 -36.30
CA ASP A 391 8.90 13.08 -37.57
C ASP A 391 9.22 11.56 -37.45
N THR A 392 10.37 11.20 -36.86
CA THR A 392 10.75 9.79 -36.59
C THR A 392 9.76 9.11 -35.64
N ALA A 393 9.36 9.76 -34.56
CA ALA A 393 8.37 9.22 -33.62
C ALA A 393 6.99 9.05 -34.29
N LYS A 394 6.59 9.97 -35.17
CA LYS A 394 5.37 9.87 -35.94
C LYS A 394 5.40 8.70 -36.93
N ASP A 395 6.48 8.54 -37.68
CA ASP A 395 6.68 7.44 -38.62
C ASP A 395 6.63 6.09 -37.91
N SER A 396 7.21 5.99 -36.70
CA SER A 396 7.15 4.78 -35.85
C SER A 396 5.72 4.46 -35.42
N LEU A 397 4.94 5.48 -35.01
CA LEU A 397 3.51 5.34 -34.67
C LEU A 397 2.64 4.97 -35.88
N ASP A 398 2.91 5.56 -37.05
CA ASP A 398 2.15 5.27 -38.28
C ASP A 398 2.44 3.86 -38.79
N ASN A 399 3.65 3.34 -38.59
CA ASN A 399 4.01 1.96 -38.92
C ASN A 399 3.30 0.95 -38.00
N LEU A 400 3.21 1.21 -36.70
CA LEU A 400 2.42 0.38 -35.78
C LEU A 400 0.95 0.38 -36.15
N SER A 401 0.38 1.55 -36.50
CA SER A 401 -1.01 1.67 -36.94
C SER A 401 -1.31 0.93 -38.22
N LYS A 402 -0.31 0.76 -39.10
CA LYS A 402 -0.46 -0.01 -40.35
C LYS A 402 -0.38 -1.51 -40.09
N ASN A 403 0.52 -1.94 -39.21
CA ASN A 403 0.67 -3.36 -38.86
C ASN A 403 -0.52 -3.87 -38.01
N SER A 404 -1.19 -3.00 -37.24
CA SER A 404 -2.41 -3.35 -36.51
C SER A 404 -3.67 -3.49 -37.37
N LYS A 405 -3.60 -3.15 -38.68
CA LYS A 405 -4.74 -3.23 -39.65
C LYS A 405 -4.57 -4.37 -40.66
N GLN A 406 -3.50 -5.13 -40.64
CA GLN A 406 -3.33 -6.38 -41.34
C GLN A 406 -3.61 -7.56 -40.44
#